data_948b517ab03e4cea092b3e399e651a2a
#
_entry.id   948b517ab03e4cea092b3e399e651a2a
#
_cell.length_a   1.000
_cell.length_b   1.000
_cell.length_c   1.000
_cell.angle_alpha   90.00
_cell.angle_beta   90.00
_cell.angle_gamma   90.00
#
_symmetry.space_group_name_H-M   'P 1'
#
loop_
_entity.id
_entity.type
_entity.pdbx_description
1 polymer ?
#
loop_
_entity_poly.entity_id
_entity_poly.type
_entity_poly.pdbx_seq_one_letter_code
_entity_poly.pdbx_strand_id
1 'polypeptide(L)'
;MPSATTWPALTWEPQTPWVHRDALASRRATRRNSGTFSSAVPASIAALNVELSPALRARLQENATAMTRFDERLHHIGGIPFSAVLLRGESASSSQIENLTVSARRLSLAVLGASGSKVGVNAELVARNVHAMRAALNTAENISVDNILAMHRELTRGLQQDSGVLRTQWVWIKGDSPVAADYVAPHHERVPAALEDLVAFMNRRDIDPLAQAAIAHAQFETIHPFTDGNGRTGRALISALLLACGVTRHVILPISSGLLHDTDGYIQALTDYRAGDAEPIIELFIDAAQKAITNAELLAQDIETLRDEVLSIAQRKTPLLRSLTDLCCTEPAFTAHMVEEHTQGSRASVYRLLNRMVELQILRGERVKIQGQKVWTVPALNRALDDFATRAGRRG
;
A
#
# COMPACT_ATOMS: atom_id res chain seq x y z
N MET A 1 0.02 -35.98 21.29
CA MET A 1 -0.29 -34.74 20.58
C MET A 1 0.95 -33.86 20.72
N PRO A 2 1.70 -33.53 19.67
CA PRO A 2 2.74 -32.54 19.83
C PRO A 2 2.05 -31.20 20.21
N SER A 3 2.55 -30.56 21.26
CA SER A 3 2.06 -29.24 21.65
C SER A 3 2.28 -28.30 20.46
N ALA A 4 1.21 -27.69 19.97
CA ALA A 4 1.35 -26.59 19.02
C ALA A 4 2.32 -25.58 19.64
N THR A 5 3.41 -25.29 18.96
CA THR A 5 4.35 -24.27 19.39
C THR A 5 3.60 -22.96 19.31
N THR A 6 3.11 -22.47 20.44
CA THR A 6 2.34 -21.24 20.50
C THR A 6 3.25 -20.08 20.13
N TRP A 7 2.79 -19.22 19.21
CA TRP A 7 3.45 -17.95 18.89
C TRP A 7 3.62 -17.14 20.19
N PRO A 8 4.74 -16.46 20.43
CA PRO A 8 4.94 -15.75 21.68
C PRO A 8 3.98 -14.56 21.79
N ALA A 9 3.17 -14.56 22.83
CA ALA A 9 2.33 -13.42 23.18
C ALA A 9 3.18 -12.22 23.60
N LEU A 10 2.60 -11.01 23.44
CA LEU A 10 3.20 -9.81 24.04
C LEU A 10 3.30 -9.94 25.54
N THR A 11 4.36 -9.38 26.09
CA THR A 11 4.42 -9.04 27.51
C THR A 11 4.18 -7.55 27.69
N TRP A 12 3.88 -7.15 28.92
CA TRP A 12 3.53 -5.77 29.24
C TRP A 12 4.43 -5.28 30.37
N GLU A 13 4.96 -4.07 30.23
CA GLU A 13 5.74 -3.43 31.26
C GLU A 13 5.01 -2.19 31.81
N PRO A 14 4.94 -2.06 33.16
CA PRO A 14 4.34 -0.87 33.76
C PRO A 14 5.19 0.36 33.50
N GLN A 15 4.51 1.48 33.24
CA GLN A 15 5.15 2.75 32.95
C GLN A 15 4.87 3.78 34.04
N THR A 16 5.68 4.84 34.08
CA THR A 16 5.42 6.00 34.95
C THR A 16 4.03 6.55 34.70
N PRO A 17 3.28 6.92 35.75
CA PRO A 17 1.93 7.41 35.59
C PRO A 17 1.84 8.59 34.60
N TRP A 18 0.90 8.49 33.67
CA TRP A 18 0.62 9.55 32.70
C TRP A 18 -0.21 10.66 33.34
N VAL A 19 0.19 11.90 33.07
CA VAL A 19 -0.59 13.09 33.45
C VAL A 19 -1.10 13.77 32.21
N HIS A 20 -2.42 13.75 32.01
CA HIS A 20 -3.04 14.42 30.86
C HIS A 20 -2.97 15.96 31.05
N ARG A 21 -2.29 16.65 30.14
CA ARG A 21 -1.97 18.08 30.20
C ARG A 21 -2.72 18.93 29.19
N ASP A 22 -3.95 18.57 28.83
CA ASP A 22 -4.76 19.41 27.97
C ASP A 22 -5.41 20.54 28.83
N ALA A 23 -5.02 21.79 28.58
CA ALA A 23 -5.53 22.96 29.28
C ALA A 23 -7.03 23.21 29.06
N LEU A 24 -7.62 22.63 28.00
CA LEU A 24 -9.04 22.76 27.65
C LEU A 24 -9.88 21.58 28.19
N ALA A 25 -9.24 20.55 28.70
CA ALA A 25 -9.94 19.37 29.19
C ALA A 25 -10.71 19.64 30.50
N SER A 26 -11.93 19.08 30.59
CA SER A 26 -12.67 19.09 31.83
C SER A 26 -11.95 18.27 32.92
N ARG A 27 -12.16 18.58 34.19
CA ARG A 27 -11.62 17.82 35.35
C ARG A 27 -11.94 16.32 35.24
N ARG A 28 -13.12 15.96 34.71
CA ARG A 28 -13.53 14.57 34.48
C ARG A 28 -12.70 13.92 33.37
N ALA A 29 -12.45 14.61 32.27
CA ALA A 29 -11.62 14.15 31.16
C ALA A 29 -10.16 13.98 31.61
N THR A 30 -9.59 14.95 32.32
CA THR A 30 -8.24 14.88 32.88
C THR A 30 -8.08 13.67 33.83
N ARG A 31 -9.04 13.41 34.70
CA ARG A 31 -9.01 12.28 35.65
C ARG A 31 -9.10 10.93 34.89
N ARG A 32 -9.95 10.84 33.85
CA ARG A 32 -10.09 9.61 33.02
C ARG A 32 -8.83 9.29 32.24
N ASN A 33 -8.15 10.31 31.76
CA ASN A 33 -7.00 10.21 30.86
C ASN A 33 -5.65 10.32 31.61
N SER A 34 -5.65 10.28 32.96
CA SER A 34 -4.44 10.26 33.80
C SER A 34 -4.42 9.02 34.67
N GLY A 35 -3.25 8.45 34.90
CA GLY A 35 -3.08 7.27 35.76
C GLY A 35 -1.96 6.36 35.30
N THR A 36 -1.94 5.18 35.88
CA THR A 36 -1.00 4.12 35.50
C THR A 36 -1.38 3.49 34.17
N PHE A 37 -0.41 3.10 33.37
CA PHE A 37 -0.59 2.34 32.13
C PHE A 37 0.59 1.38 31.94
N SER A 38 0.43 0.44 31.03
CA SER A 38 1.50 -0.47 30.62
C SER A 38 1.73 -0.36 29.13
N SER A 39 2.96 -0.47 28.68
CA SER A 39 3.31 -0.54 27.28
C SER A 39 3.65 -1.96 26.83
N ALA A 40 3.47 -2.25 25.56
CA ALA A 40 3.81 -3.53 24.97
C ALA A 40 5.32 -3.77 24.96
N VAL A 41 5.71 -5.04 25.12
CA VAL A 41 7.07 -5.52 24.88
C VAL A 41 6.97 -6.64 23.84
N PRO A 42 7.26 -6.37 22.57
CA PRO A 42 7.19 -7.38 21.52
C PRO A 42 8.27 -8.43 21.71
N ALA A 43 7.95 -9.69 21.42
CA ALA A 43 8.93 -10.75 21.40
C ALA A 43 9.90 -10.58 20.21
N SER A 44 11.13 -11.05 20.36
CA SER A 44 12.04 -11.22 19.22
C SER A 44 11.57 -12.39 18.35
N ILE A 45 11.46 -12.18 17.05
CA ILE A 45 10.94 -13.16 16.11
C ILE A 45 11.96 -13.65 15.08
N ALA A 46 13.13 -13.04 15.00
CA ALA A 46 14.14 -13.35 13.99
C ALA A 46 14.51 -14.83 13.90
N ALA A 47 14.60 -15.51 15.04
CA ALA A 47 15.01 -16.91 15.14
C ALA A 47 13.83 -17.88 15.38
N LEU A 48 12.60 -17.40 15.44
CA LEU A 48 11.45 -18.27 15.73
C LEU A 48 11.13 -19.20 14.57
N ASN A 49 10.79 -20.44 14.88
CA ASN A 49 10.20 -21.35 13.91
C ASN A 49 8.74 -20.97 13.66
N VAL A 50 8.38 -20.85 12.40
CA VAL A 50 6.99 -20.64 11.99
C VAL A 50 6.36 -22.02 11.76
N GLU A 51 5.75 -22.56 12.81
CA GLU A 51 5.02 -23.83 12.71
C GLU A 51 3.60 -23.54 12.23
N LEU A 52 3.24 -24.15 11.10
CA LEU A 52 1.93 -24.00 10.47
C LEU A 52 1.17 -25.32 10.56
N SER A 53 -0.15 -25.25 10.79
CA SER A 53 -1.01 -26.41 10.69
C SER A 53 -0.96 -27.00 9.27
N PRO A 54 -1.18 -28.31 9.09
CA PRO A 54 -1.19 -28.94 7.77
C PRO A 54 -2.21 -28.29 6.81
N ALA A 55 -3.38 -27.88 7.33
CA ALA A 55 -4.42 -27.20 6.57
C ALA A 55 -3.94 -25.81 6.08
N LEU A 56 -3.33 -25.01 6.95
CA LEU A 56 -2.83 -23.69 6.62
C LEU A 56 -1.68 -23.78 5.61
N ARG A 57 -0.80 -24.76 5.75
CA ARG A 57 0.29 -25.02 4.80
C ARG A 57 -0.23 -25.36 3.41
N ALA A 58 -1.28 -26.19 3.31
CA ALA A 58 -1.92 -26.52 2.03
C ALA A 58 -2.51 -25.26 1.36
N ARG A 59 -3.24 -24.42 2.12
CA ARG A 59 -3.80 -23.16 1.61
C ARG A 59 -2.71 -22.17 1.14
N LEU A 60 -1.59 -22.08 1.84
CA LEU A 60 -0.44 -21.25 1.43
C LEU A 60 0.15 -21.74 0.11
N GLN A 61 0.30 -23.06 -0.08
CA GLN A 61 0.83 -23.63 -1.31
C GLN A 61 -0.10 -23.40 -2.51
N GLU A 62 -1.41 -23.52 -2.32
CA GLU A 62 -2.39 -23.16 -3.34
C GLU A 62 -2.32 -21.68 -3.70
N ASN A 63 -2.18 -20.82 -2.70
CA ASN A 63 -2.08 -19.37 -2.88
C ASN A 63 -0.77 -18.97 -3.59
N ALA A 64 0.36 -19.57 -3.23
CA ALA A 64 1.65 -19.36 -3.90
C ALA A 64 1.55 -19.69 -5.40
N THR A 65 0.85 -20.80 -5.74
CA THR A 65 0.59 -21.16 -7.12
C THR A 65 -0.28 -20.12 -7.84
N ALA A 66 -1.33 -19.61 -7.18
CA ALA A 66 -2.21 -18.59 -7.72
C ALA A 66 -1.46 -17.26 -7.95
N MET A 67 -0.64 -16.83 -7.00
CA MET A 67 0.17 -15.62 -7.12
C MET A 67 1.18 -15.71 -8.27
N THR A 68 1.85 -16.86 -8.43
CA THR A 68 2.79 -17.06 -9.54
C THR A 68 2.07 -17.00 -10.90
N ARG A 69 0.91 -17.65 -11.02
CA ARG A 69 0.11 -17.60 -12.25
C ARG A 69 -0.39 -16.19 -12.56
N PHE A 70 -0.76 -15.46 -11.53
CA PHE A 70 -1.18 -14.07 -11.64
C PHE A 70 -0.03 -13.18 -12.16
N ASP A 71 1.17 -13.30 -11.58
CA ASP A 71 2.36 -12.53 -11.98
C ASP A 71 2.71 -12.79 -13.45
N GLU A 72 2.80 -14.07 -13.84
CA GLU A 72 3.11 -14.50 -15.22
C GLU A 72 2.03 -14.04 -16.21
N ARG A 73 0.75 -14.19 -15.87
CA ARG A 73 -0.35 -13.78 -16.75
C ARG A 73 -0.33 -12.29 -17.03
N LEU A 74 -0.19 -11.47 -15.98
CA LEU A 74 -0.22 -10.02 -16.15
C LEU A 74 1.05 -9.46 -16.77
N HIS A 75 2.18 -10.14 -16.66
CA HIS A 75 3.41 -9.77 -17.37
C HIS A 75 3.24 -9.86 -18.90
N HIS A 76 2.50 -10.84 -19.40
CA HIS A 76 2.34 -11.10 -20.83
C HIS A 76 1.15 -10.39 -21.49
N ILE A 77 0.32 -9.68 -20.75
CA ILE A 77 -0.83 -8.97 -21.32
C ILE A 77 -0.36 -7.79 -22.18
N GLY A 78 -0.21 -8.04 -23.48
CA GLY A 78 -0.06 -7.01 -24.50
C GLY A 78 1.15 -6.09 -24.40
N GLY A 79 2.14 -6.41 -23.57
CA GLY A 79 3.32 -5.56 -23.33
C GLY A 79 3.03 -4.33 -22.47
N ILE A 80 1.87 -4.28 -21.82
CA ILE A 80 1.49 -3.17 -20.94
C ILE A 80 2.15 -3.36 -19.57
N PRO A 81 2.87 -2.36 -19.02
CA PRO A 81 3.44 -2.44 -17.67
C PRO A 81 2.35 -2.28 -16.59
N PHE A 82 1.60 -3.34 -16.32
CA PHE A 82 0.52 -3.38 -15.33
C PHE A 82 0.97 -2.98 -13.93
N SER A 83 2.23 -3.18 -13.60
CA SER A 83 2.80 -2.86 -12.30
C SER A 83 2.51 -1.40 -11.87
N ALA A 84 2.60 -0.44 -12.80
CA ALA A 84 2.33 0.97 -12.50
C ALA A 84 0.86 1.24 -12.14
N VAL A 85 -0.08 0.53 -12.78
CA VAL A 85 -1.52 0.67 -12.53
C VAL A 85 -1.89 0.02 -11.20
N LEU A 86 -1.40 -1.22 -10.97
CA LEU A 86 -1.63 -1.95 -9.72
C LEU A 86 -1.02 -1.24 -8.52
N LEU A 87 0.15 -0.60 -8.68
CA LEU A 87 0.76 0.22 -7.63
C LEU A 87 -0.15 1.38 -7.19
N ARG A 88 -0.85 2.01 -8.13
CA ARG A 88 -1.82 3.07 -7.79
C ARG A 88 -3.03 2.50 -7.06
N GLY A 89 -3.54 1.35 -7.51
CA GLY A 89 -4.62 0.63 -6.85
C GLY A 89 -4.28 0.22 -5.42
N GLU A 90 -3.10 -0.37 -5.22
CA GLU A 90 -2.56 -0.74 -3.92
C GLU A 90 -2.42 0.48 -3.00
N SER A 91 -1.81 1.56 -3.50
CA SER A 91 -1.61 2.78 -2.72
C SER A 91 -2.92 3.46 -2.31
N ALA A 92 -3.92 3.43 -3.19
CA ALA A 92 -5.26 3.94 -2.90
C ALA A 92 -5.96 3.08 -1.85
N SER A 93 -5.97 1.76 -2.00
CA SER A 93 -6.58 0.82 -1.05
C SER A 93 -5.89 0.87 0.32
N SER A 94 -4.55 0.91 0.34
CA SER A 94 -3.76 1.07 1.57
C SER A 94 -4.12 2.38 2.30
N SER A 95 -4.28 3.48 1.57
CA SER A 95 -4.67 4.75 2.17
C SER A 95 -6.12 4.77 2.65
N GLN A 96 -6.99 4.01 1.98
CA GLN A 96 -8.40 3.91 2.35
C GLN A 96 -8.62 3.13 3.65
N ILE A 97 -7.77 2.15 3.99
CA ILE A 97 -7.76 1.51 5.32
C ILE A 97 -7.59 2.57 6.42
N GLU A 98 -6.83 3.65 6.14
CA GLU A 98 -6.66 4.82 7.02
C GLU A 98 -7.73 5.91 6.78
N ASN A 99 -8.87 5.58 6.18
CA ASN A 99 -9.97 6.49 5.85
C ASN A 99 -9.61 7.63 4.88
N LEU A 100 -8.54 7.50 4.10
CA LEU A 100 -8.16 8.47 3.07
C LEU A 100 -8.72 8.04 1.72
N THR A 101 -9.91 8.53 1.36
CA THR A 101 -10.55 8.21 0.08
C THR A 101 -10.27 9.29 -0.97
N VAL A 102 -10.08 8.87 -2.22
CA VAL A 102 -9.83 9.75 -3.37
C VAL A 102 -10.34 9.09 -4.66
N SER A 103 -10.82 9.89 -5.63
CA SER A 103 -11.10 9.36 -6.97
C SER A 103 -9.82 9.20 -7.77
N ALA A 104 -9.80 8.21 -8.68
CA ALA A 104 -8.64 7.90 -9.51
C ALA A 104 -8.15 9.12 -10.30
N ARG A 105 -9.06 9.93 -10.84
CA ARG A 105 -8.71 11.17 -11.56
C ARG A 105 -7.99 12.20 -10.67
N ARG A 106 -8.46 12.43 -9.44
CA ARG A 106 -7.78 13.36 -8.52
C ARG A 106 -6.42 12.85 -8.10
N LEU A 107 -6.33 11.56 -7.81
CA LEU A 107 -5.06 10.90 -7.49
C LEU A 107 -4.07 11.02 -8.64
N SER A 108 -4.47 10.72 -9.87
CA SER A 108 -3.57 10.79 -11.03
C SER A 108 -3.04 12.20 -11.29
N LEU A 109 -3.87 13.23 -11.10
CA LEU A 109 -3.43 14.61 -11.19
C LEU A 109 -2.47 15.00 -10.05
N ALA A 110 -2.72 14.52 -8.83
CA ALA A 110 -1.81 14.76 -7.69
C ALA A 110 -0.46 14.08 -7.88
N VAL A 111 -0.44 12.85 -8.40
CA VAL A 111 0.81 12.13 -8.73
C VAL A 111 1.65 12.88 -9.77
N LEU A 112 1.00 13.60 -10.70
CA LEU A 112 1.68 14.48 -11.66
C LEU A 112 2.14 15.81 -11.07
N GLY A 113 1.83 16.10 -9.80
CA GLY A 113 2.22 17.32 -9.10
C GLY A 113 1.14 18.43 -9.05
N ALA A 114 -0.11 18.13 -9.38
CA ALA A 114 -1.19 19.06 -9.08
C ALA A 114 -1.45 19.11 -7.57
N SER A 115 -1.78 20.29 -7.03
CA SER A 115 -1.97 20.50 -5.60
C SER A 115 -3.10 21.48 -5.29
N GLY A 116 -3.44 21.60 -4.02
CA GLY A 116 -4.43 22.53 -3.49
C GLY A 116 -5.87 22.15 -3.86
N SER A 117 -6.72 23.16 -4.01
CA SER A 117 -8.17 22.97 -4.29
C SER A 117 -8.48 22.18 -5.58
N LYS A 118 -7.51 22.02 -6.46
CA LYS A 118 -7.66 21.31 -7.75
C LYS A 118 -7.77 19.80 -7.56
N VAL A 119 -7.11 19.24 -6.54
CA VAL A 119 -7.09 17.81 -6.26
C VAL A 119 -7.61 17.47 -4.86
N GLY A 120 -7.40 18.34 -3.88
CA GLY A 120 -7.78 18.15 -2.47
C GLY A 120 -6.71 17.41 -1.66
N VAL A 121 -6.75 17.61 -0.34
CA VAL A 121 -5.75 17.11 0.62
C VAL A 121 -5.58 15.59 0.54
N ASN A 122 -6.67 14.83 0.51
CA ASN A 122 -6.60 13.38 0.43
C ASN A 122 -5.83 12.89 -0.81
N ALA A 123 -6.01 13.54 -1.97
CA ALA A 123 -5.29 13.15 -3.18
C ALA A 123 -3.78 13.37 -3.05
N GLU A 124 -3.36 14.45 -2.40
CA GLU A 124 -1.95 14.71 -2.14
C GLU A 124 -1.36 13.67 -1.17
N LEU A 125 -2.09 13.31 -0.12
CA LEU A 125 -1.67 12.28 0.84
C LEU A 125 -1.53 10.90 0.19
N VAL A 126 -2.52 10.51 -0.64
CA VAL A 126 -2.49 9.23 -1.35
C VAL A 126 -1.40 9.22 -2.43
N ALA A 127 -1.14 10.35 -3.11
CA ALA A 127 -0.04 10.46 -4.07
C ALA A 127 1.33 10.23 -3.41
N ARG A 128 1.53 10.70 -2.16
CA ARG A 128 2.74 10.39 -1.38
C ARG A 128 2.87 8.91 -1.09
N ASN A 129 1.75 8.20 -0.81
CA ASN A 129 1.77 6.76 -0.64
C ASN A 129 2.20 6.03 -1.93
N VAL A 130 1.82 6.54 -3.11
CA VAL A 130 2.34 6.02 -4.39
C VAL A 130 3.86 6.16 -4.48
N HIS A 131 4.41 7.29 -4.06
CA HIS A 131 5.87 7.51 -4.04
C HIS A 131 6.57 6.63 -3.00
N ALA A 132 6.01 6.48 -1.80
CA ALA A 132 6.52 5.59 -0.77
C ALA A 132 6.55 4.13 -1.23
N MET A 133 5.48 3.67 -1.88
CA MET A 133 5.40 2.33 -2.43
C MET A 133 6.46 2.09 -3.53
N ARG A 134 6.68 3.07 -4.41
CA ARG A 134 7.77 2.99 -5.40
C ARG A 134 9.15 2.90 -4.73
N ALA A 135 9.38 3.69 -3.69
CA ALA A 135 10.63 3.63 -2.94
C ALA A 135 10.83 2.25 -2.29
N ALA A 136 9.77 1.66 -1.73
CA ALA A 136 9.78 0.32 -1.15
C ALA A 136 10.22 -0.73 -2.18
N LEU A 137 9.63 -0.70 -3.36
CA LEU A 137 9.94 -1.67 -4.43
C LEU A 137 11.36 -1.50 -4.98
N ASN A 138 11.85 -0.27 -5.11
CA ASN A 138 13.21 -0.01 -5.60
C ASN A 138 14.29 -0.49 -4.64
N THR A 139 13.96 -0.74 -3.37
CA THR A 139 14.88 -1.19 -2.32
C THR A 139 14.57 -2.60 -1.82
N ALA A 140 13.67 -3.32 -2.50
CA ALA A 140 13.19 -4.64 -2.07
C ALA A 140 14.31 -5.70 -2.00
N GLU A 141 15.33 -5.62 -2.84
CA GLU A 141 16.45 -6.57 -2.84
C GLU A 141 17.23 -6.59 -1.51
N ASN A 142 17.21 -5.49 -0.75
CA ASN A 142 17.90 -5.34 0.53
C ASN A 142 17.01 -4.64 1.55
N ILE A 143 16.13 -5.41 2.20
CA ILE A 143 15.29 -4.87 3.27
C ILE A 143 16.16 -4.57 4.48
N SER A 144 16.18 -3.29 4.89
CA SER A 144 16.96 -2.79 6.02
C SER A 144 16.18 -1.72 6.80
N VAL A 145 16.62 -1.40 8.01
CA VAL A 145 16.03 -0.31 8.80
C VAL A 145 16.11 1.01 8.03
N ASP A 146 17.23 1.30 7.38
CA ASP A 146 17.39 2.54 6.58
C ASP A 146 16.39 2.64 5.45
N ASN A 147 16.06 1.51 4.79
CA ASN A 147 15.06 1.47 3.75
C ASN A 147 13.65 1.70 4.30
N ILE A 148 13.35 1.16 5.48
CA ILE A 148 12.08 1.44 6.19
C ILE A 148 11.95 2.93 6.51
N LEU A 149 13.03 3.55 7.01
CA LEU A 149 13.07 5.00 7.27
C LEU A 149 12.91 5.82 5.99
N ALA A 150 13.52 5.39 4.89
CA ALA A 150 13.39 6.03 3.59
C ALA A 150 11.95 5.95 3.05
N MET A 151 11.28 4.79 3.16
CA MET A 151 9.87 4.63 2.79
C MET A 151 8.97 5.58 3.57
N HIS A 152 9.14 5.62 4.90
CA HIS A 152 8.38 6.52 5.77
C HIS A 152 8.66 7.99 5.44
N ARG A 153 9.91 8.35 5.12
CA ARG A 153 10.28 9.71 4.71
C ARG A 153 9.54 10.14 3.44
N GLU A 154 9.47 9.28 2.43
CA GLU A 154 8.71 9.58 1.21
C GLU A 154 7.21 9.73 1.48
N LEU A 155 6.64 8.90 2.35
CA LEU A 155 5.24 8.94 2.74
C LEU A 155 4.86 10.26 3.44
N THR A 156 5.72 10.74 4.33
CA THR A 156 5.40 11.81 5.27
C THR A 156 6.12 13.13 4.95
N ARG A 157 6.87 13.20 3.84
CA ARG A 157 7.63 14.38 3.41
C ARG A 157 6.76 15.65 3.39
N GLY A 158 7.16 16.65 4.19
CA GLY A 158 6.47 17.93 4.28
C GLY A 158 5.11 17.89 5.00
N LEU A 159 4.78 16.78 5.67
CA LEU A 159 3.59 16.66 6.54
C LEU A 159 3.95 16.78 8.00
N GLN A 160 5.09 16.22 8.38
CA GLN A 160 5.58 16.20 9.76
C GLN A 160 7.09 16.45 9.81
N GLN A 161 7.57 16.92 10.97
CA GLN A 161 8.99 17.26 11.14
C GLN A 161 9.89 16.04 11.30
N ASP A 162 9.35 14.95 11.87
CA ASP A 162 10.03 13.69 12.14
C ASP A 162 9.91 12.66 10.97
N SER A 163 9.79 13.17 9.76
CA SER A 163 9.68 12.38 8.52
C SER A 163 10.89 11.46 8.33
N GLY A 164 10.68 10.13 8.36
CA GLY A 164 11.75 9.14 8.25
C GLY A 164 12.62 9.02 9.49
N VAL A 165 12.09 9.39 10.66
CA VAL A 165 12.78 9.29 11.95
C VAL A 165 11.95 8.43 12.90
N LEU A 166 12.60 7.56 13.65
CA LEU A 166 11.94 6.77 14.69
C LEU A 166 11.40 7.71 15.78
N ARG A 167 10.23 7.39 16.28
CA ARG A 167 9.60 8.16 17.36
C ARG A 167 10.45 8.16 18.64
N THR A 168 10.38 9.24 19.36
CA THR A 168 10.96 9.38 20.70
C THR A 168 9.91 9.62 21.77
N GLN A 169 8.63 9.48 21.40
CA GLN A 169 7.48 9.73 22.25
C GLN A 169 6.57 8.50 22.30
N TRP A 170 5.65 8.50 23.26
CA TRP A 170 4.61 7.51 23.35
C TRP A 170 3.65 7.59 22.16
N VAL A 171 3.27 6.43 21.65
CA VAL A 171 2.22 6.28 20.66
C VAL A 171 1.27 5.19 21.11
N TRP A 172 -0.01 5.40 20.86
CA TRP A 172 -1.06 4.46 21.22
C TRP A 172 -2.16 4.44 20.17
N ILE A 173 -2.96 3.38 20.16
CA ILE A 173 -4.05 3.17 19.21
C ILE A 173 -5.37 3.37 19.95
N LYS A 174 -6.21 4.26 19.41
CA LYS A 174 -7.46 4.73 19.98
C LYS A 174 -7.30 5.37 21.37
N GLY A 175 -8.36 6.01 21.84
CA GLY A 175 -8.37 6.73 23.14
C GLY A 175 -7.59 8.04 23.11
N ASP A 176 -7.87 8.89 24.11
CA ASP A 176 -7.31 10.24 24.23
C ASP A 176 -5.97 10.28 25.01
N SER A 177 -5.52 9.13 25.51
CA SER A 177 -4.30 9.00 26.30
C SER A 177 -3.85 7.54 26.36
N PRO A 178 -2.58 7.24 26.74
CA PRO A 178 -2.13 5.87 26.92
C PRO A 178 -2.88 5.12 28.03
N VAL A 179 -3.53 5.84 28.95
CA VAL A 179 -4.35 5.25 30.03
C VAL A 179 -5.69 4.73 29.50
N ALA A 180 -6.24 5.37 28.47
CA ALA A 180 -7.54 5.04 27.87
C ALA A 180 -7.41 4.34 26.51
N ALA A 181 -6.20 3.97 26.11
CA ALA A 181 -5.91 3.38 24.80
C ALA A 181 -6.24 1.88 24.74
N ASP A 182 -6.64 1.40 23.58
CA ASP A 182 -6.80 -0.03 23.32
C ASP A 182 -5.43 -0.76 23.24
N TYR A 183 -4.41 -0.04 22.78
CA TYR A 183 -3.04 -0.55 22.66
C TYR A 183 -2.03 0.58 22.86
N VAL A 184 -1.01 0.35 23.69
CA VAL A 184 0.13 1.26 23.86
C VAL A 184 1.36 0.58 23.29
N ALA A 185 1.95 1.19 22.28
CA ALA A 185 3.14 0.69 21.60
C ALA A 185 4.36 0.63 22.56
N PRO A 186 5.41 -0.15 22.24
CA PRO A 186 6.62 -0.28 23.04
C PRO A 186 7.24 1.08 23.40
N HIS A 187 7.95 1.14 24.52
CA HIS A 187 8.77 2.31 24.82
C HIS A 187 9.71 2.62 23.65
N HIS A 188 9.90 3.87 23.32
CA HIS A 188 10.65 4.26 22.11
C HIS A 188 12.09 3.73 22.10
N GLU A 189 12.73 3.56 23.25
CA GLU A 189 14.07 2.97 23.34
C GLU A 189 14.14 1.49 22.89
N ARG A 190 12.99 0.78 22.87
CA ARG A 190 12.92 -0.61 22.36
C ARG A 190 12.76 -0.68 20.84
N VAL A 191 12.34 0.41 20.21
CA VAL A 191 12.00 0.43 18.79
C VAL A 191 13.18 0.05 17.88
N PRO A 192 14.40 0.59 18.07
CA PRO A 192 15.53 0.25 17.19
C PRO A 192 15.83 -1.25 17.18
N ALA A 193 16.01 -1.86 18.35
CA ALA A 193 16.31 -3.29 18.46
C ALA A 193 15.16 -4.18 17.93
N ALA A 194 13.90 -3.79 18.15
CA ALA A 194 12.76 -4.53 17.63
C ALA A 194 12.66 -4.44 16.09
N LEU A 195 13.05 -3.31 15.48
CA LEU A 195 13.13 -3.19 14.03
C LEU A 195 14.28 -3.99 13.42
N GLU A 196 15.43 -4.03 14.08
CA GLU A 196 16.56 -4.86 13.65
C GLU A 196 16.17 -6.36 13.66
N ASP A 197 15.50 -6.81 14.71
CA ASP A 197 14.98 -8.18 14.81
C ASP A 197 13.94 -8.46 13.70
N LEU A 198 13.01 -7.54 13.45
CA LEU A 198 12.04 -7.64 12.36
C LEU A 198 12.73 -7.73 10.99
N VAL A 199 13.72 -6.90 10.74
CA VAL A 199 14.49 -6.92 9.47
C VAL A 199 15.23 -8.25 9.32
N ALA A 200 15.82 -8.78 10.39
CA ALA A 200 16.43 -10.11 10.37
C ALA A 200 15.40 -11.20 10.02
N PHE A 201 14.18 -11.14 10.59
CA PHE A 201 13.08 -12.04 10.24
C PHE A 201 12.70 -11.92 8.76
N MET A 202 12.54 -10.70 8.23
CA MET A 202 12.15 -10.45 6.83
C MET A 202 13.20 -10.92 5.81
N ASN A 203 14.47 -10.99 6.21
CA ASN A 203 15.56 -11.47 5.36
C ASN A 203 15.73 -12.99 5.36
N ARG A 204 14.95 -13.74 6.12
CA ARG A 204 14.91 -15.21 6.07
C ARG A 204 14.34 -15.70 4.74
N ARG A 205 14.72 -16.93 4.34
CA ARG A 205 14.25 -17.56 3.10
C ARG A 205 13.76 -19.00 3.31
N ASP A 206 13.55 -19.38 4.55
CA ASP A 206 13.07 -20.70 4.99
C ASP A 206 11.59 -20.70 5.39
N ILE A 207 10.91 -19.56 5.25
CA ILE A 207 9.50 -19.36 5.60
C ILE A 207 8.70 -19.15 4.29
N ASP A 208 7.45 -19.65 4.27
CA ASP A 208 6.53 -19.31 3.17
C ASP A 208 6.40 -17.78 3.05
N PRO A 209 6.59 -17.20 1.85
CA PRO A 209 6.65 -15.75 1.67
C PRO A 209 5.40 -15.00 2.12
N LEU A 210 4.19 -15.58 1.93
CA LEU A 210 2.95 -14.92 2.33
C LEU A 210 2.76 -14.99 3.86
N ALA A 211 3.09 -16.13 4.47
CA ALA A 211 3.09 -16.25 5.93
C ALA A 211 4.13 -15.32 6.57
N GLN A 212 5.32 -15.23 5.98
CA GLN A 212 6.37 -14.30 6.42
C GLN A 212 5.89 -12.84 6.31
N ALA A 213 5.24 -12.46 5.21
CA ALA A 213 4.70 -11.11 5.01
C ALA A 213 3.60 -10.77 6.03
N ALA A 214 2.70 -11.72 6.33
CA ALA A 214 1.65 -11.55 7.32
C ALA A 214 2.21 -11.32 8.73
N ILE A 215 3.15 -12.17 9.15
CA ILE A 215 3.82 -12.08 10.45
C ILE A 215 4.65 -10.79 10.55
N ALA A 216 5.44 -10.48 9.52
CA ALA A 216 6.27 -9.27 9.50
C ALA A 216 5.41 -8.01 9.60
N HIS A 217 4.28 -7.98 8.91
CA HIS A 217 3.34 -6.87 8.98
C HIS A 217 2.73 -6.73 10.39
N ALA A 218 2.26 -7.82 10.98
CA ALA A 218 1.71 -7.80 12.33
C ALA A 218 2.74 -7.37 13.39
N GLN A 219 3.99 -7.82 13.23
CA GLN A 219 5.10 -7.39 14.10
C GLN A 219 5.42 -5.91 13.91
N PHE A 220 5.43 -5.41 12.68
CA PHE A 220 5.65 -3.99 12.39
C PHE A 220 4.55 -3.11 13.02
N GLU A 221 3.27 -3.51 12.88
CA GLU A 221 2.14 -2.83 13.52
C GLU A 221 2.17 -2.92 15.05
N THR A 222 2.83 -3.94 15.59
CA THR A 222 3.06 -4.10 17.03
C THR A 222 4.17 -3.18 17.51
N ILE A 223 5.29 -3.09 16.79
CA ILE A 223 6.41 -2.17 17.10
C ILE A 223 5.95 -0.71 16.99
N HIS A 224 5.18 -0.39 15.98
CA HIS A 224 4.61 0.94 15.68
C HIS A 224 5.69 2.03 15.74
N PRO A 225 6.70 1.99 14.85
CA PRO A 225 7.96 2.73 15.02
C PRO A 225 7.85 4.24 14.80
N PHE A 226 6.78 4.74 14.23
CA PHE A 226 6.61 6.14 13.84
C PHE A 226 5.45 6.81 14.59
N THR A 227 5.42 8.14 14.56
CA THR A 227 4.33 8.92 15.15
C THR A 227 3.03 8.85 14.34
N ASP A 228 3.13 8.71 13.01
CA ASP A 228 2.04 8.48 12.07
C ASP A 228 2.57 7.70 10.85
N GLY A 229 1.68 7.16 10.03
CA GLY A 229 2.03 6.48 8.78
C GLY A 229 2.51 5.03 8.94
N ASN A 230 2.40 4.44 10.13
CA ASN A 230 2.81 3.05 10.36
C ASN A 230 2.06 2.09 9.44
N GLY A 231 0.73 2.12 9.39
CA GLY A 231 -0.07 1.22 8.56
C GLY A 231 0.31 1.26 7.09
N ARG A 232 0.47 2.45 6.51
CA ARG A 232 0.85 2.61 5.09
C ARG A 232 2.28 2.14 4.82
N THR A 233 3.23 2.42 5.73
CA THR A 233 4.61 1.93 5.63
C THR A 233 4.67 0.41 5.78
N GLY A 234 3.95 -0.16 6.75
CA GLY A 234 3.88 -1.61 6.96
C GLY A 234 3.30 -2.34 5.73
N ARG A 235 2.26 -1.79 5.10
CA ARG A 235 1.69 -2.38 3.88
C ARG A 235 2.61 -2.20 2.66
N ALA A 236 3.41 -1.15 2.59
CA ALA A 236 4.45 -1.03 1.57
C ALA A 236 5.56 -2.09 1.75
N LEU A 237 5.91 -2.43 2.99
CA LEU A 237 6.86 -3.51 3.31
C LEU A 237 6.36 -4.88 2.86
N ILE A 238 5.05 -5.16 2.89
CA ILE A 238 4.49 -6.41 2.36
C ILE A 238 4.86 -6.56 0.88
N SER A 239 4.60 -5.53 0.08
CA SER A 239 4.91 -5.54 -1.36
C SER A 239 6.40 -5.71 -1.62
N ALA A 240 7.26 -5.04 -0.85
CA ALA A 240 8.71 -5.18 -0.95
C ALA A 240 9.17 -6.61 -0.58
N LEU A 241 8.59 -7.21 0.46
CA LEU A 241 8.95 -8.57 0.88
C LEU A 241 8.53 -9.63 -0.14
N LEU A 242 7.30 -9.54 -0.69
CA LEU A 242 6.84 -10.47 -1.73
C LEU A 242 7.71 -10.39 -2.99
N LEU A 243 8.16 -9.18 -3.37
CA LEU A 243 9.12 -8.98 -4.45
C LEU A 243 10.49 -9.57 -4.11
N ALA A 244 11.02 -9.31 -2.92
CA ALA A 244 12.30 -9.84 -2.44
C ALA A 244 12.34 -11.38 -2.38
N CYS A 245 11.20 -11.99 -2.09
CA CYS A 245 11.03 -13.46 -2.09
C CYS A 245 10.78 -14.04 -3.50
N GLY A 246 10.68 -13.22 -4.53
CA GLY A 246 10.46 -13.63 -5.91
C GLY A 246 9.06 -14.20 -6.19
N VAL A 247 8.08 -13.93 -5.33
CA VAL A 247 6.68 -14.35 -5.50
C VAL A 247 5.99 -13.49 -6.57
N THR A 248 6.27 -12.19 -6.54
CA THR A 248 5.83 -11.23 -7.56
C THR A 248 7.06 -10.62 -8.20
N ARG A 249 7.32 -10.91 -9.47
CA ARG A 249 8.52 -10.47 -10.19
C ARG A 249 8.25 -9.33 -11.15
N HIS A 250 7.07 -9.32 -11.72
CA HIS A 250 6.70 -8.44 -12.83
C HIS A 250 5.60 -7.45 -12.43
N VAL A 251 4.70 -7.86 -11.53
CA VAL A 251 3.58 -7.03 -11.09
C VAL A 251 3.48 -6.99 -9.57
N ILE A 252 2.79 -6.00 -9.04
CA ILE A 252 2.51 -5.88 -7.61
C ILE A 252 1.21 -6.59 -7.30
N LEU A 253 1.20 -7.43 -6.26
CA LEU A 253 -0.05 -7.95 -5.70
C LEU A 253 -0.70 -6.84 -4.85
N PRO A 254 -1.89 -6.35 -5.21
CA PRO A 254 -2.55 -5.27 -4.47
C PRO A 254 -3.24 -5.79 -3.21
N ILE A 255 -2.46 -6.31 -2.25
CA ILE A 255 -2.93 -7.00 -1.04
C ILE A 255 -3.85 -6.13 -0.19
N SER A 256 -3.62 -4.81 -0.14
CA SER A 256 -4.46 -3.88 0.61
C SER A 256 -5.88 -3.83 0.07
N SER A 257 -6.09 -4.10 -1.23
CA SER A 257 -7.44 -4.20 -1.78
C SER A 257 -8.20 -5.40 -1.23
N GLY A 258 -7.50 -6.48 -0.91
CA GLY A 258 -8.08 -7.65 -0.24
C GLY A 258 -8.33 -7.42 1.25
N LEU A 259 -7.38 -6.81 1.96
CA LEU A 259 -7.52 -6.46 3.39
C LEU A 259 -8.68 -5.48 3.65
N LEU A 260 -8.94 -4.57 2.72
CA LEU A 260 -9.99 -3.58 2.83
C LEU A 260 -11.41 -4.20 2.86
N HIS A 261 -11.58 -5.41 2.34
CA HIS A 261 -12.87 -6.12 2.40
C HIS A 261 -13.32 -6.44 3.82
N ASP A 262 -12.38 -6.62 4.75
CA ASP A 262 -12.65 -6.98 6.14
C ASP A 262 -11.67 -6.25 7.09
N THR A 263 -11.90 -4.96 7.26
CA THR A 263 -11.06 -4.14 8.15
C THR A 263 -11.23 -4.50 9.61
N ASP A 264 -12.40 -4.98 10.02
CA ASP A 264 -12.64 -5.41 11.41
C ASP A 264 -11.92 -6.72 11.71
N GLY A 265 -11.99 -7.70 10.79
CA GLY A 265 -11.21 -8.94 10.86
C GLY A 265 -9.71 -8.67 10.83
N TYR A 266 -9.26 -7.69 10.05
CA TYR A 266 -7.85 -7.28 10.05
C TYR A 266 -7.38 -6.73 11.41
N ILE A 267 -8.17 -5.87 12.05
CA ILE A 267 -7.84 -5.35 13.40
C ILE A 267 -7.87 -6.49 14.43
N GLN A 268 -8.84 -7.41 14.32
CA GLN A 268 -8.92 -8.57 15.21
C GLN A 268 -7.71 -9.48 15.04
N ALA A 269 -7.30 -9.82 13.83
CA ALA A 269 -6.13 -10.66 13.56
C ALA A 269 -4.82 -10.07 14.09
N LEU A 270 -4.65 -8.73 14.05
CA LEU A 270 -3.54 -8.05 14.72
C LEU A 270 -3.60 -8.19 16.25
N THR A 271 -4.81 -8.23 16.81
CA THR A 271 -5.02 -8.42 18.25
C THR A 271 -4.70 -9.85 18.65
N ASP A 272 -5.14 -10.83 17.87
CA ASP A 272 -4.85 -12.26 18.08
C ASP A 272 -3.34 -12.54 17.97
N TYR A 273 -2.66 -11.94 16.99
CA TYR A 273 -1.20 -11.99 16.89
C TYR A 273 -0.50 -11.52 18.17
N ARG A 274 -0.94 -10.40 18.73
CA ARG A 274 -0.43 -9.85 19.99
C ARG A 274 -0.74 -10.74 21.18
N ALA A 275 -1.83 -11.50 21.12
CA ALA A 275 -2.20 -12.48 22.14
C ALA A 275 -1.44 -13.82 22.03
N GLY A 276 -0.60 -14.01 21.01
CA GLY A 276 0.21 -15.21 20.80
C GLY A 276 -0.39 -16.20 19.82
N ASP A 277 -1.27 -15.75 18.92
CA ASP A 277 -1.81 -16.55 17.84
C ASP A 277 -1.52 -15.89 16.49
N ALA A 278 -0.61 -16.48 15.71
CA ALA A 278 -0.23 -15.97 14.40
C ALA A 278 -1.06 -16.58 13.25
N GLU A 279 -1.85 -17.62 13.46
CA GLU A 279 -2.63 -18.24 12.37
C GLU A 279 -3.67 -17.30 11.78
N PRO A 280 -4.47 -16.54 12.58
CA PRO A 280 -5.50 -15.65 12.04
C PRO A 280 -4.98 -14.59 11.07
N ILE A 281 -3.82 -14.00 11.33
CA ILE A 281 -3.25 -13.00 10.41
C ILE A 281 -2.75 -13.64 9.11
N ILE A 282 -2.24 -14.87 9.16
CA ILE A 282 -1.83 -15.61 7.97
C ILE A 282 -3.05 -16.00 7.14
N GLU A 283 -4.12 -16.49 7.76
CA GLU A 283 -5.38 -16.83 7.09
C GLU A 283 -5.98 -15.62 6.40
N LEU A 284 -6.03 -14.49 7.09
CA LEU A 284 -6.50 -13.23 6.54
C LEU A 284 -5.69 -12.81 5.29
N PHE A 285 -4.37 -12.98 5.32
CA PHE A 285 -3.50 -12.65 4.19
C PHE A 285 -3.71 -13.58 3.00
N ILE A 286 -3.99 -14.87 3.23
CA ILE A 286 -4.37 -15.81 2.17
C ILE A 286 -5.66 -15.33 1.48
N ASP A 287 -6.69 -15.03 2.26
CA ASP A 287 -7.98 -14.57 1.74
C ASP A 287 -7.86 -13.21 1.03
N ALA A 288 -7.06 -12.30 1.60
CA ALA A 288 -6.78 -11.00 1.00
C ALA A 288 -6.03 -11.13 -0.34
N ALA A 289 -5.05 -12.03 -0.43
CA ALA A 289 -4.32 -12.29 -1.67
C ALA A 289 -5.25 -12.83 -2.78
N GLN A 290 -6.14 -13.76 -2.47
CA GLN A 290 -7.11 -14.30 -3.43
C GLN A 290 -8.08 -13.23 -3.94
N LYS A 291 -8.62 -12.40 -3.03
CA LYS A 291 -9.50 -11.28 -3.38
C LYS A 291 -8.75 -10.24 -4.23
N ALA A 292 -7.50 -9.94 -3.88
CA ALA A 292 -6.65 -9.02 -4.61
C ALA A 292 -6.36 -9.50 -6.03
N ILE A 293 -6.04 -10.78 -6.23
CA ILE A 293 -5.84 -11.42 -7.54
C ILE A 293 -7.11 -11.26 -8.38
N THR A 294 -8.25 -11.67 -7.86
CA THR A 294 -9.53 -11.59 -8.58
C THR A 294 -9.85 -10.16 -9.00
N ASN A 295 -9.69 -9.19 -8.10
CA ASN A 295 -9.96 -7.78 -8.40
C ASN A 295 -8.98 -7.20 -9.44
N ALA A 296 -7.69 -7.58 -9.37
CA ALA A 296 -6.68 -7.14 -10.32
C ALA A 296 -6.88 -7.76 -11.72
N GLU A 297 -7.37 -8.99 -11.82
CA GLU A 297 -7.71 -9.62 -13.09
C GLU A 297 -8.89 -8.93 -13.78
N LEU A 298 -9.89 -8.47 -13.03
CA LEU A 298 -10.98 -7.65 -13.58
C LEU A 298 -10.46 -6.29 -14.08
N LEU A 299 -9.56 -5.65 -13.33
CA LEU A 299 -8.91 -4.41 -13.78
C LEU A 299 -8.11 -4.64 -15.07
N ALA A 300 -7.44 -5.77 -15.19
CA ALA A 300 -6.70 -6.14 -16.39
C ALA A 300 -7.63 -6.26 -17.62
N GLN A 301 -8.80 -6.90 -17.47
CA GLN A 301 -9.81 -7.00 -18.53
C GLN A 301 -10.34 -5.62 -18.95
N ASP A 302 -10.59 -4.71 -17.99
CA ASP A 302 -10.99 -3.34 -18.28
C ASP A 302 -9.94 -2.60 -19.12
N ILE A 303 -8.65 -2.81 -18.83
CA ILE A 303 -7.52 -2.20 -19.55
C ILE A 303 -7.31 -2.83 -20.94
N GLU A 304 -7.49 -4.14 -21.09
CA GLU A 304 -7.48 -4.80 -22.39
C GLU A 304 -8.58 -4.24 -23.31
N THR A 305 -9.78 -4.04 -22.76
CA THR A 305 -10.91 -3.41 -23.47
C THR A 305 -10.55 -1.98 -23.92
N LEU A 306 -9.98 -1.17 -23.03
CA LEU A 306 -9.50 0.17 -23.35
C LEU A 306 -8.43 0.13 -24.47
N ARG A 307 -7.49 -0.79 -24.40
CA ARG A 307 -6.44 -0.98 -25.42
C ARG A 307 -7.02 -1.23 -26.79
N ASP A 308 -7.98 -2.15 -26.87
CA ASP A 308 -8.63 -2.51 -28.13
C ASP A 308 -9.47 -1.33 -28.68
N GLU A 309 -10.14 -0.58 -27.82
CA GLU A 309 -10.86 0.66 -28.17
C GLU A 309 -9.90 1.68 -28.78
N VAL A 310 -8.77 1.96 -28.11
CA VAL A 310 -7.78 2.93 -28.62
C VAL A 310 -7.16 2.47 -29.93
N LEU A 311 -6.83 1.20 -30.08
CA LEU A 311 -6.26 0.66 -31.31
C LEU A 311 -7.25 0.64 -32.48
N SER A 312 -8.56 0.65 -32.20
CA SER A 312 -9.62 0.65 -33.24
C SER A 312 -9.81 1.99 -33.93
N ILE A 313 -9.27 3.09 -33.39
CA ILE A 313 -9.45 4.45 -33.97
C ILE A 313 -8.82 4.63 -35.36
N ALA A 314 -7.92 3.72 -35.75
CA ALA A 314 -7.33 3.73 -37.07
C ALA A 314 -7.14 2.32 -37.62
N GLN A 315 -7.38 2.14 -38.94
CA GLN A 315 -7.17 0.86 -39.60
C GLN A 315 -5.69 0.43 -39.56
N ARG A 316 -4.77 1.39 -39.73
CA ARG A 316 -3.31 1.13 -39.67
C ARG A 316 -2.80 1.44 -38.26
N LYS A 317 -2.33 0.43 -37.56
CA LYS A 317 -1.71 0.53 -36.23
C LYS A 317 -0.27 1.03 -36.35
N THR A 318 -0.09 2.35 -36.46
CA THR A 318 1.24 2.98 -36.55
C THR A 318 2.02 2.85 -35.23
N PRO A 319 3.37 2.94 -35.25
CA PRO A 319 4.16 2.98 -34.00
C PRO A 319 3.70 4.08 -33.03
N LEU A 320 3.39 5.27 -33.55
CA LEU A 320 2.86 6.38 -32.75
C LEU A 320 1.54 6.02 -32.04
N LEU A 321 0.59 5.37 -32.76
CA LEU A 321 -0.67 4.94 -32.14
C LEU A 321 -0.41 3.89 -31.05
N ARG A 322 0.47 2.93 -31.28
CA ARG A 322 0.83 1.91 -30.28
C ARG A 322 1.41 2.56 -29.02
N SER A 323 2.41 3.44 -29.16
CA SER A 323 3.01 4.15 -28.01
C SER A 323 1.98 4.98 -27.23
N LEU A 324 1.06 5.67 -27.92
CA LEU A 324 -0.01 6.40 -27.22
C LEU A 324 -1.05 5.47 -26.58
N THR A 325 -1.30 4.29 -27.17
CA THR A 325 -2.15 3.27 -26.55
C THR A 325 -1.51 2.78 -25.26
N ASP A 326 -0.23 2.46 -25.27
CA ASP A 326 0.50 1.99 -24.10
C ASP A 326 0.46 3.06 -22.98
N LEU A 327 0.66 4.33 -23.34
CA LEU A 327 0.56 5.44 -22.39
C LEU A 327 -0.87 5.57 -21.80
N CYS A 328 -1.92 5.44 -22.63
CA CYS A 328 -3.31 5.47 -22.19
C CYS A 328 -3.68 4.30 -21.27
N CYS A 329 -3.04 3.14 -21.44
CA CYS A 329 -3.30 1.95 -20.62
C CYS A 329 -2.51 1.94 -19.29
N THR A 330 -1.48 2.78 -19.17
CA THR A 330 -0.60 2.79 -17.99
C THR A 330 -0.72 4.04 -17.16
N GLU A 331 -1.00 5.19 -17.78
CA GLU A 331 -1.05 6.49 -17.15
C GLU A 331 -2.47 7.08 -17.19
N PRO A 332 -3.18 7.11 -16.04
CA PRO A 332 -4.55 7.66 -15.97
C PRO A 332 -4.60 9.17 -16.22
N ALA A 333 -3.45 9.84 -16.09
CA ALA A 333 -3.21 11.22 -16.51
C ALA A 333 -1.77 11.38 -16.96
N PHE A 334 -1.52 12.24 -17.97
CA PHE A 334 -0.18 12.49 -18.46
C PHE A 334 -0.04 13.92 -19.00
N THR A 335 1.19 14.41 -19.04
CA THR A 335 1.56 15.74 -19.55
C THR A 335 2.02 15.66 -21.00
N ALA A 336 2.13 16.84 -21.66
CA ALA A 336 2.69 16.94 -22.99
C ALA A 336 4.14 16.42 -23.06
N HIS A 337 4.92 16.65 -22.01
CA HIS A 337 6.29 16.14 -21.90
C HIS A 337 6.35 14.62 -21.89
N MET A 338 5.53 13.98 -21.08
CA MET A 338 5.46 12.50 -21.05
C MET A 338 5.09 11.91 -22.41
N VAL A 339 4.21 12.59 -23.16
CA VAL A 339 3.89 12.16 -24.53
C VAL A 339 5.10 12.30 -25.45
N GLU A 340 5.83 13.41 -25.38
CA GLU A 340 7.02 13.68 -26.20
C GLU A 340 8.15 12.67 -25.88
N GLU A 341 8.35 12.30 -24.62
CA GLU A 341 9.33 11.27 -24.22
C GLU A 341 8.92 9.85 -24.64
N HIS A 342 7.62 9.55 -24.59
CA HIS A 342 7.11 8.20 -24.84
C HIS A 342 6.90 7.91 -26.32
N THR A 343 6.82 8.93 -27.18
CA THR A 343 6.46 8.77 -28.59
C THR A 343 7.59 9.21 -29.52
N GLN A 344 7.84 8.41 -30.56
CA GLN A 344 8.67 8.82 -31.68
C GLN A 344 7.76 9.35 -32.81
N GLY A 345 7.77 10.66 -33.02
CA GLY A 345 6.95 11.27 -34.07
C GLY A 345 7.11 12.79 -34.12
N SER A 346 6.72 13.40 -35.25
CA SER A 346 6.68 14.84 -35.32
C SER A 346 5.62 15.39 -34.36
N ARG A 347 5.91 16.49 -33.70
CA ARG A 347 4.99 17.17 -32.79
C ARG A 347 3.60 17.38 -33.41
N ALA A 348 3.54 17.74 -34.70
CA ALA A 348 2.30 17.91 -35.43
C ALA A 348 1.48 16.61 -35.54
N SER A 349 2.13 15.47 -35.81
CA SER A 349 1.46 14.16 -35.87
C SER A 349 0.96 13.71 -34.52
N VAL A 350 1.75 13.90 -33.46
CA VAL A 350 1.38 13.59 -32.07
C VAL A 350 0.13 14.37 -31.66
N TYR A 351 0.15 15.71 -31.82
CA TYR A 351 -0.98 16.54 -31.41
C TYR A 351 -2.23 16.32 -32.26
N ARG A 352 -2.09 15.97 -33.53
CA ARG A 352 -3.23 15.58 -34.37
C ARG A 352 -3.92 14.33 -33.84
N LEU A 353 -3.14 13.33 -33.43
CA LEU A 353 -3.68 12.09 -32.87
C LEU A 353 -4.30 12.34 -31.49
N LEU A 354 -3.65 13.11 -30.61
CA LEU A 354 -4.22 13.48 -29.30
C LEU A 354 -5.54 14.23 -29.45
N ASN A 355 -5.64 15.20 -30.39
CA ASN A 355 -6.89 15.91 -30.64
C ASN A 355 -7.98 14.95 -31.13
N ARG A 356 -7.64 14.02 -32.02
CA ARG A 356 -8.57 12.98 -32.48
C ARG A 356 -9.06 12.10 -31.35
N MET A 357 -8.17 11.71 -30.42
CA MET A 357 -8.55 10.93 -29.23
C MET A 357 -9.44 11.74 -28.28
N VAL A 358 -9.26 13.06 -28.20
CA VAL A 358 -10.16 13.95 -27.43
C VAL A 358 -11.54 14.06 -28.09
N GLU A 359 -11.61 14.20 -29.41
CA GLU A 359 -12.88 14.21 -30.17
C GLU A 359 -13.66 12.89 -29.97
N LEU A 360 -12.96 11.76 -29.93
CA LEU A 360 -13.51 10.42 -29.66
C LEU A 360 -13.76 10.13 -28.18
N GLN A 361 -13.54 11.10 -27.29
CA GLN A 361 -13.71 10.99 -25.83
C GLN A 361 -12.83 9.92 -25.15
N ILE A 362 -11.83 9.39 -25.84
CA ILE A 362 -10.82 8.51 -25.25
C ILE A 362 -9.94 9.30 -24.28
N LEU A 363 -9.62 10.53 -24.62
CA LEU A 363 -8.90 11.48 -23.77
C LEU A 363 -9.78 12.66 -23.39
N ARG A 364 -9.52 13.21 -22.22
CA ARG A 364 -10.08 14.47 -21.77
C ARG A 364 -8.96 15.47 -21.50
N GLY A 365 -8.99 16.61 -22.20
CA GLY A 365 -8.08 17.73 -21.90
C GLY A 365 -8.46 18.39 -20.57
N GLU A 366 -7.49 18.53 -19.69
CA GLU A 366 -7.69 19.18 -18.40
C GLU A 366 -7.47 20.69 -18.49
N ARG A 367 -8.24 21.45 -17.70
CA ARG A 367 -8.04 22.91 -17.56
C ARG A 367 -6.81 23.26 -16.72
N VAL A 368 -6.36 22.31 -15.90
CA VAL A 368 -5.17 22.43 -15.05
C VAL A 368 -3.93 22.29 -15.93
N LYS A 369 -2.98 23.20 -15.76
CA LYS A 369 -1.63 23.03 -16.27
C LYS A 369 -0.73 22.58 -15.11
N ILE A 370 0.13 21.61 -15.35
CA ILE A 370 1.13 21.14 -14.39
C ILE A 370 2.51 21.55 -14.93
N GLN A 371 3.25 22.32 -14.16
CA GLN A 371 4.53 22.92 -14.60
C GLN A 371 4.43 23.67 -15.94
N GLY A 372 3.31 24.37 -16.16
CA GLY A 372 3.04 25.09 -17.42
C GLY A 372 2.57 24.22 -18.58
N GLN A 373 2.53 22.90 -18.44
CA GLN A 373 2.22 21.94 -19.49
C GLN A 373 0.73 21.59 -19.56
N LYS A 374 0.25 21.29 -20.75
CA LYS A 374 -1.07 20.73 -20.97
C LYS A 374 -1.15 19.31 -20.41
N VAL A 375 -2.28 18.95 -19.83
CA VAL A 375 -2.54 17.65 -19.21
C VAL A 375 -3.77 17.02 -19.88
N TRP A 376 -3.71 15.73 -20.09
CA TRP A 376 -4.84 14.89 -20.49
C TRP A 376 -5.07 13.82 -19.43
N THR A 377 -6.32 13.44 -19.27
CA THR A 377 -6.73 12.28 -18.47
C THR A 377 -7.37 11.24 -19.38
N VAL A 378 -7.29 9.99 -18.99
CA VAL A 378 -7.90 8.83 -19.65
C VAL A 378 -9.16 8.43 -18.87
N PRO A 379 -10.37 8.84 -19.30
CA PRO A 379 -11.59 8.59 -18.53
C PRO A 379 -11.88 7.12 -18.28
N ALA A 380 -11.63 6.24 -19.26
CA ALA A 380 -11.86 4.82 -19.15
C ALA A 380 -10.92 4.19 -18.08
N LEU A 381 -9.62 4.49 -18.11
CA LEU A 381 -8.67 3.98 -17.11
C LEU A 381 -8.98 4.53 -15.70
N ASN A 382 -9.39 5.81 -15.61
CA ASN A 382 -9.80 6.37 -14.32
C ASN A 382 -11.06 5.67 -13.77
N ARG A 383 -12.05 5.33 -14.62
CA ARG A 383 -13.22 4.53 -14.20
C ARG A 383 -12.80 3.13 -13.75
N ALA A 384 -11.97 2.43 -14.52
CA ALA A 384 -11.49 1.10 -14.16
C ALA A 384 -10.80 1.07 -12.79
N LEU A 385 -9.99 2.11 -12.47
CA LEU A 385 -9.36 2.26 -11.16
C LEU A 385 -10.37 2.64 -10.05
N ASP A 386 -11.38 3.44 -10.34
CA ASP A 386 -12.47 3.74 -9.40
C ASP A 386 -13.32 2.49 -9.13
N ASP A 387 -13.60 1.67 -10.15
CA ASP A 387 -14.31 0.39 -10.03
C ASP A 387 -13.48 -0.64 -9.26
N PHE A 388 -12.17 -0.72 -9.51
CA PHE A 388 -11.24 -1.51 -8.70
C PHE A 388 -11.33 -1.14 -7.21
N ALA A 389 -11.30 0.15 -6.89
CA ALA A 389 -11.41 0.62 -5.51
C ALA A 389 -12.80 0.33 -4.90
N THR A 390 -13.85 0.39 -5.71
CA THR A 390 -15.23 0.07 -5.28
C THR A 390 -15.39 -1.42 -4.98
N ARG A 391 -14.87 -2.29 -5.86
CA ARG A 391 -14.82 -3.74 -5.63
C ARG A 391 -14.02 -4.11 -4.38
N ALA A 392 -12.97 -3.34 -4.05
CA ALA A 392 -12.20 -3.50 -2.81
C ALA A 392 -12.94 -3.05 -1.53
N GLY A 393 -14.15 -2.50 -1.62
CA GLY A 393 -14.95 -2.08 -0.48
C GLY A 393 -14.96 -0.56 -0.23
N ARG A 394 -14.56 0.26 -1.22
CA ARG A 394 -14.72 1.71 -1.11
C ARG A 394 -16.19 2.06 -0.92
N ARG A 395 -16.51 2.64 0.24
CA ARG A 395 -17.79 3.28 0.46
C ARG A 395 -17.76 4.63 -0.25
N GLY A 396 -18.76 4.89 -1.10
CA GLY A 396 -18.88 6.10 -1.90
C GLY A 396 -19.09 7.38 -1.10
#